data_483eddfd6106d97e348e1be6114af9b9
#
_entry.id   483eddfd6106d97e348e1be6114af9b9
#
_cell.length_a   1.000
_cell.length_b   1.000
_cell.length_c   1.000
_cell.angle_alpha   90.00
_cell.angle_beta   90.00
_cell.angle_gamma   90.00
#
_symmetry.space_group_name_H-M   'P 1'
#
loop_
_entity.id
_entity.type
_entity.pdbx_description
1 polymer ?
#
loop_
_entity_poly.entity_id
_entity_poly.type
_entity_poly.pdbx_seq_one_letter_code
_entity_poly.pdbx_strand_id
1 'polypeptide(L)'
;CHASTVLPLDDGTVIAAWFGGSSEKNNDVNIYTSVRTEKDGWSKPIVVSAAAEIAHWNPVLFQKEDGTVILDFKVGKDTDYWQTYYATSTDGRSWSTPKELVPGDNSGGRGPVKNKPIRLKDGTVLAPASTEIDGEWRAFVDISNDDGETWTRTENVDSKYCICFKVPMIQPTLWQSADGSVHMLTRTKVGKIYRSDSYDNGKTWCRAYATKLPSNNSGIDLDTDDQGRIFLAYNNIGAPGIRTPLVLSVSTDDGKTFTKIKTFERGLAEYSYPAVVVKGDTIHITYTYERDYIAYWQIKVK
;
A
#
# COMPACT_ATOMS: atom_id res chain seq x y z
N CYS A 1 15.75 -2.27 -6.14
CA CYS A 1 14.29 -2.53 -6.15
C CYS A 1 13.66 -2.03 -4.86
N HIS A 2 12.41 -1.51 -4.90
CA HIS A 2 11.72 -1.05 -3.68
C HIS A 2 10.19 -0.99 -3.85
N ALA A 3 9.47 -0.94 -2.71
CA ALA A 3 8.04 -0.70 -2.60
C ALA A 3 7.18 -1.61 -3.50
N SER A 4 7.26 -2.89 -3.23
CA SER A 4 6.49 -3.89 -3.99
C SER A 4 5.01 -3.91 -3.62
N THR A 5 4.21 -4.38 -4.55
CA THR A 5 2.80 -4.74 -4.41
C THR A 5 2.57 -6.14 -4.97
N VAL A 6 1.51 -6.81 -4.56
CA VAL A 6 1.17 -8.18 -4.99
C VAL A 6 -0.33 -8.30 -5.19
N LEU A 7 -0.74 -9.06 -6.22
CA LEU A 7 -2.13 -9.37 -6.52
C LEU A 7 -2.25 -10.84 -6.96
N PRO A 8 -2.80 -11.71 -6.11
CA PRO A 8 -3.19 -13.06 -6.52
C PRO A 8 -4.52 -13.03 -7.27
N LEU A 9 -4.58 -13.70 -8.43
CA LEU A 9 -5.78 -13.86 -9.26
C LEU A 9 -6.52 -15.18 -8.92
N ASP A 10 -7.77 -15.32 -9.41
CA ASP A 10 -8.60 -16.50 -9.15
C ASP A 10 -8.08 -17.78 -9.80
N ASP A 11 -7.34 -17.67 -10.89
CA ASP A 11 -6.70 -18.79 -11.59
C ASP A 11 -5.40 -19.31 -10.92
N GLY A 12 -5.03 -18.73 -9.78
CA GLY A 12 -3.78 -19.04 -9.06
C GLY A 12 -2.55 -18.29 -9.57
N THR A 13 -2.70 -17.46 -10.59
CA THR A 13 -1.66 -16.54 -11.05
C THR A 13 -1.42 -15.46 -9.99
N VAL A 14 -0.18 -15.06 -9.81
CA VAL A 14 0.19 -13.96 -8.91
C VAL A 14 0.95 -12.90 -9.69
N ILE A 15 0.49 -11.67 -9.64
CA ILE A 15 1.17 -10.51 -10.22
C ILE A 15 1.91 -9.77 -9.10
N ALA A 16 3.16 -9.40 -9.34
CA ALA A 16 3.92 -8.51 -8.47
C ALA A 16 4.41 -7.31 -9.28
N ALA A 17 4.45 -6.15 -8.63
CA ALA A 17 5.04 -4.95 -9.20
C ALA A 17 5.92 -4.25 -8.16
N TRP A 18 6.93 -3.51 -8.61
CA TRP A 18 7.86 -2.73 -7.78
C TRP A 18 8.49 -1.62 -8.60
N PHE A 19 9.10 -0.66 -7.97
CA PHE A 19 9.97 0.26 -8.70
C PHE A 19 11.45 -0.15 -8.59
N GLY A 20 12.23 0.16 -9.61
CA GLY A 20 13.64 -0.15 -9.67
C GLY A 20 14.39 0.75 -10.65
N GLY A 21 15.67 0.93 -10.41
CA GLY A 21 16.61 1.74 -11.18
C GLY A 21 17.94 1.80 -10.46
N SER A 22 18.82 2.71 -10.84
CA SER A 22 20.15 2.85 -10.24
C SER A 22 20.10 3.30 -8.77
N SER A 23 19.18 4.24 -8.45
CA SER A 23 18.90 4.70 -7.08
C SER A 23 17.52 5.36 -7.04
N GLU A 24 16.83 5.29 -5.90
CA GLU A 24 15.58 6.02 -5.68
C GLU A 24 15.74 7.51 -6.02
N LYS A 25 14.75 8.11 -6.70
CA LYS A 25 14.72 9.48 -7.26
C LYS A 25 15.44 9.68 -8.60
N ASN A 26 16.26 8.76 -9.04
CA ASN A 26 16.94 8.89 -10.31
C ASN A 26 15.97 8.73 -11.49
N ASN A 27 16.26 9.40 -12.59
CA ASN A 27 15.42 9.44 -13.78
C ASN A 27 15.28 8.09 -14.49
N ASP A 28 16.14 7.11 -14.19
CA ASP A 28 16.09 5.75 -14.72
C ASP A 28 15.19 4.81 -13.92
N VAL A 29 14.57 5.31 -12.83
CA VAL A 29 13.64 4.51 -12.02
C VAL A 29 12.32 4.33 -12.76
N ASN A 30 11.97 3.06 -13.00
CA ASN A 30 10.73 2.65 -13.67
C ASN A 30 9.94 1.65 -12.82
N ILE A 31 8.71 1.38 -13.22
CA ILE A 31 7.90 0.31 -12.66
C ILE A 31 8.21 -0.98 -13.41
N TYR A 32 8.38 -2.05 -12.65
CA TYR A 32 8.56 -3.40 -13.15
C TYR A 32 7.40 -4.28 -12.69
N THR A 33 6.94 -5.17 -13.55
CA THR A 33 5.95 -6.19 -13.23
C THR A 33 6.45 -7.57 -13.58
N SER A 34 6.06 -8.56 -12.81
CA SER A 34 6.33 -9.98 -13.08
C SER A 34 5.12 -10.82 -12.68
N VAL A 35 4.91 -11.90 -13.39
CA VAL A 35 3.80 -12.83 -13.20
C VAL A 35 4.33 -14.18 -12.78
N ARG A 36 3.75 -14.77 -11.73
CA ARG A 36 4.06 -16.10 -11.26
C ARG A 36 2.92 -17.06 -11.54
N THR A 37 3.26 -18.20 -12.11
CA THR A 37 2.38 -19.38 -12.13
C THR A 37 2.95 -20.47 -11.24
N GLU A 38 2.13 -21.44 -10.85
CA GLU A 38 2.61 -22.60 -10.07
C GLU A 38 3.61 -23.42 -10.89
N LYS A 39 3.34 -23.55 -12.19
CA LYS A 39 4.15 -24.36 -13.12
C LYS A 39 5.51 -23.74 -13.46
N ASP A 40 5.51 -22.44 -13.79
CA ASP A 40 6.68 -21.81 -14.42
C ASP A 40 7.48 -20.91 -13.46
N GLY A 41 6.95 -20.67 -12.23
CA GLY A 41 7.53 -19.70 -11.32
C GLY A 41 7.35 -18.26 -11.79
N TRP A 42 8.27 -17.36 -11.45
CA TRP A 42 8.23 -15.96 -11.84
C TRP A 42 8.73 -15.75 -13.28
N SER A 43 7.99 -14.97 -14.05
CA SER A 43 8.41 -14.52 -15.38
C SER A 43 9.59 -13.53 -15.30
N LYS A 44 10.25 -13.30 -16.43
CA LYS A 44 11.15 -12.13 -16.51
C LYS A 44 10.35 -10.86 -16.29
N PRO A 45 10.87 -9.88 -15.52
CA PRO A 45 10.21 -8.58 -15.36
C PRO A 45 10.04 -7.85 -16.68
N ILE A 46 8.92 -7.14 -16.81
CA ILE A 46 8.67 -6.19 -17.89
C ILE A 46 8.54 -4.79 -17.31
N VAL A 47 8.89 -3.79 -18.11
CA VAL A 47 8.82 -2.37 -17.71
C VAL A 47 7.46 -1.79 -18.04
N VAL A 48 6.88 -1.04 -17.10
CA VAL A 48 5.71 -0.17 -17.32
C VAL A 48 6.12 1.26 -16.99
N SER A 49 6.08 2.15 -17.99
CA SER A 49 6.54 3.53 -17.83
C SER A 49 5.53 4.50 -18.42
N ALA A 50 5.27 5.61 -17.73
CA ALA A 50 4.41 6.69 -18.21
C ALA A 50 5.18 7.76 -18.98
N ALA A 51 6.45 7.97 -18.64
CA ALA A 51 7.31 8.99 -19.28
C ALA A 51 8.78 8.57 -19.19
N ALA A 52 9.57 8.97 -20.15
CA ALA A 52 11.03 8.81 -20.12
C ALA A 52 11.67 9.86 -19.19
N GLU A 53 12.82 9.49 -18.61
CA GLU A 53 13.70 10.41 -17.87
C GLU A 53 13.06 11.13 -16.67
N ILE A 54 12.09 10.48 -16.03
CA ILE A 54 11.50 10.95 -14.78
C ILE A 54 11.25 9.75 -13.86
N ALA A 55 11.47 9.92 -12.55
CA ALA A 55 11.35 8.84 -11.59
C ALA A 55 9.91 8.33 -11.44
N HIS A 56 9.74 7.01 -11.39
CA HIS A 56 8.50 6.32 -11.09
C HIS A 56 8.56 5.70 -9.69
N TRP A 57 7.41 5.67 -8.98
CA TRP A 57 7.38 5.31 -7.56
C TRP A 57 6.15 4.49 -7.21
N ASN A 58 6.26 3.71 -6.13
CA ASN A 58 5.17 3.11 -5.37
C ASN A 58 4.04 2.51 -6.23
N PRO A 59 4.30 1.45 -7.01
CA PRO A 59 3.24 0.77 -7.72
C PRO A 59 2.24 0.15 -6.75
N VAL A 60 0.97 0.15 -7.13
CA VAL A 60 -0.13 -0.48 -6.40
C VAL A 60 -1.00 -1.26 -7.38
N LEU A 61 -1.21 -2.53 -7.10
CA LEU A 61 -2.09 -3.41 -7.87
C LEU A 61 -3.47 -3.47 -7.21
N PHE A 62 -4.49 -3.43 -8.05
CA PHE A 62 -5.89 -3.59 -7.68
C PHE A 62 -6.64 -4.31 -8.80
N GLN A 63 -7.68 -5.09 -8.47
CA GLN A 63 -8.53 -5.75 -9.47
C GLN A 63 -9.95 -5.20 -9.41
N LYS A 64 -10.48 -4.79 -10.57
CA LYS A 64 -11.87 -4.38 -10.75
C LYS A 64 -12.81 -5.60 -10.71
N GLU A 65 -14.11 -5.35 -10.57
CA GLU A 65 -15.12 -6.40 -10.55
C GLU A 65 -15.20 -7.18 -11.87
N ASP A 66 -14.90 -6.52 -13.00
CA ASP A 66 -14.88 -7.15 -14.32
C ASP A 66 -13.60 -8.00 -14.57
N GLY A 67 -12.71 -8.09 -13.60
CA GLY A 67 -11.44 -8.81 -13.67
C GLY A 67 -10.27 -7.99 -14.20
N THR A 68 -10.49 -6.76 -14.68
CA THR A 68 -9.41 -5.88 -15.14
C THR A 68 -8.45 -5.57 -13.99
N VAL A 69 -7.17 -5.78 -14.23
CA VAL A 69 -6.10 -5.42 -13.29
C VAL A 69 -5.66 -3.99 -13.54
N ILE A 70 -5.67 -3.19 -12.49
CA ILE A 70 -5.16 -1.81 -12.46
C ILE A 70 -3.77 -1.83 -11.81
N LEU A 71 -2.84 -1.12 -12.40
CA LEU A 71 -1.54 -0.79 -11.84
C LEU A 71 -1.43 0.72 -11.72
N ASP A 72 -1.67 1.22 -10.51
CA ASP A 72 -1.41 2.62 -10.16
C ASP A 72 0.04 2.81 -9.78
N PHE A 73 0.62 3.96 -10.11
CA PHE A 73 1.97 4.35 -9.69
C PHE A 73 2.15 5.86 -9.74
N LYS A 74 3.16 6.35 -9.03
CA LYS A 74 3.49 7.77 -9.01
C LYS A 74 4.59 8.08 -10.02
N VAL A 75 4.49 9.26 -10.64
CA VAL A 75 5.47 9.79 -11.59
C VAL A 75 5.81 11.21 -11.19
N GLY A 76 7.06 11.49 -10.94
CA GLY A 76 7.51 12.81 -10.54
C GLY A 76 8.94 12.80 -10.04
N LYS A 77 9.55 13.98 -10.04
CA LYS A 77 10.94 14.17 -9.64
C LYS A 77 11.16 13.92 -8.14
N ASP A 78 10.13 14.19 -7.34
CA ASP A 78 10.11 13.99 -5.89
C ASP A 78 8.69 13.70 -5.39
N THR A 79 8.55 13.44 -4.09
CA THR A 79 7.28 13.08 -3.45
C THR A 79 6.33 14.26 -3.26
N ASP A 80 6.83 15.50 -3.38
CA ASP A 80 6.03 16.71 -3.15
C ASP A 80 5.09 16.98 -4.32
N TYR A 81 5.53 16.68 -5.57
CA TYR A 81 4.84 17.06 -6.79
C TYR A 81 4.59 15.91 -7.75
N TRP A 82 4.68 14.66 -7.28
CA TRP A 82 4.37 13.51 -8.13
C TRP A 82 2.88 13.47 -8.51
N GLN A 83 2.60 12.92 -9.67
CA GLN A 83 1.25 12.65 -10.17
C GLN A 83 1.00 11.16 -10.20
N THR A 84 -0.26 10.76 -10.13
CA THR A 84 -0.63 9.36 -10.24
C THR A 84 -0.97 9.02 -11.68
N TYR A 85 -0.34 7.96 -12.15
CA TYR A 85 -0.67 7.31 -13.42
C TYR A 85 -1.20 5.91 -13.15
N TYR A 86 -1.97 5.39 -14.08
CA TYR A 86 -2.42 4.00 -14.06
C TYR A 86 -2.28 3.37 -15.44
N ALA A 87 -2.09 2.05 -15.45
CA ALA A 87 -2.18 1.18 -16.62
C ALA A 87 -3.12 0.02 -16.31
N THR A 88 -3.71 -0.56 -17.35
CA THR A 88 -4.63 -1.70 -17.24
C THR A 88 -4.07 -2.94 -17.91
N SER A 89 -4.44 -4.11 -17.39
CA SER A 89 -4.09 -5.42 -17.93
C SER A 89 -5.20 -6.43 -17.63
N THR A 90 -5.26 -7.51 -18.37
CA THR A 90 -6.10 -8.67 -18.08
C THR A 90 -5.34 -9.85 -17.50
N ASP A 91 -3.99 -9.84 -17.60
CA ASP A 91 -3.14 -10.99 -17.27
C ASP A 91 -1.83 -10.62 -16.56
N GLY A 92 -1.57 -9.31 -16.37
CA GLY A 92 -0.31 -8.79 -15.81
C GLY A 92 0.91 -8.91 -16.73
N ARG A 93 0.76 -9.45 -17.95
CA ARG A 93 1.86 -9.68 -18.91
C ARG A 93 1.97 -8.59 -19.97
N SER A 94 0.87 -7.94 -20.25
CA SER A 94 0.79 -6.78 -21.15
C SER A 94 -0.04 -5.68 -20.53
N TRP A 95 0.38 -4.45 -20.68
CA TRP A 95 -0.23 -3.29 -20.05
C TRP A 95 -0.62 -2.24 -21.10
N SER A 96 -1.73 -1.56 -20.86
CA SER A 96 -2.10 -0.40 -21.65
C SER A 96 -1.05 0.72 -21.51
N THR A 97 -1.07 1.69 -22.43
CA THR A 97 -0.31 2.93 -22.23
C THR A 97 -0.80 3.63 -20.97
N PRO A 98 0.10 3.99 -20.04
CA PRO A 98 -0.29 4.67 -18.81
C PRO A 98 -0.97 6.02 -19.07
N LYS A 99 -1.95 6.35 -18.21
CA LYS A 99 -2.70 7.62 -18.24
C LYS A 99 -2.70 8.23 -16.84
N GLU A 100 -2.82 9.54 -16.74
CA GLU A 100 -3.05 10.20 -15.45
C GLU A 100 -4.36 9.72 -14.83
N LEU A 101 -4.34 9.43 -13.52
CA LEU A 101 -5.51 8.99 -12.78
C LEU A 101 -6.54 10.12 -12.64
N VAL A 102 -6.09 11.32 -12.33
CA VAL A 102 -6.90 12.54 -12.28
C VAL A 102 -6.19 13.62 -13.09
N PRO A 103 -6.52 13.76 -14.39
CA PRO A 103 -5.80 14.66 -15.28
C PRO A 103 -5.77 16.10 -14.79
N GLY A 104 -4.56 16.68 -14.72
CA GLY A 104 -4.34 18.07 -14.31
C GLY A 104 -4.41 18.31 -12.79
N ASP A 105 -4.55 17.29 -11.95
CA ASP A 105 -4.48 17.45 -10.49
C ASP A 105 -3.02 17.62 -10.04
N ASN A 106 -2.74 18.73 -9.36
CA ASN A 106 -1.41 19.08 -8.85
C ASN A 106 -1.38 19.08 -7.31
N SER A 107 -2.27 18.35 -6.65
CA SER A 107 -2.39 18.34 -5.18
C SER A 107 -1.40 17.40 -4.47
N GLY A 108 -0.37 16.90 -5.17
CA GLY A 108 0.64 16.00 -4.61
C GLY A 108 0.28 14.51 -4.73
N GLY A 109 -0.55 14.19 -5.73
CA GLY A 109 -0.96 12.84 -6.09
C GLY A 109 -2.33 12.45 -5.53
N ARG A 110 -3.06 11.68 -6.31
CA ARG A 110 -4.39 11.16 -6.05
C ARG A 110 -4.34 9.62 -6.07
N GLY A 111 -5.39 8.97 -5.60
CA GLY A 111 -5.46 7.51 -5.57
C GLY A 111 -4.46 6.87 -4.59
N PRO A 112 -4.22 5.56 -4.72
CA PRO A 112 -3.47 4.82 -3.73
C PRO A 112 -1.99 5.25 -3.67
N VAL A 113 -1.45 5.30 -2.45
CA VAL A 113 -0.02 5.54 -2.20
C VAL A 113 0.53 4.37 -1.40
N LYS A 114 1.27 3.48 -2.03
CA LYS A 114 1.93 2.29 -1.48
C LYS A 114 0.99 1.11 -1.16
N ASN A 115 -0.18 1.33 -0.55
CA ASN A 115 -1.09 0.26 -0.14
C ASN A 115 -2.31 0.19 -1.06
N LYS A 116 -2.83 -1.04 -1.22
CA LYS A 116 -3.93 -1.34 -2.13
C LYS A 116 -5.25 -0.67 -1.71
N PRO A 117 -6.10 -0.28 -2.66
CA PRO A 117 -7.49 0.03 -2.40
C PRO A 117 -8.24 -1.15 -1.77
N ILE A 118 -9.29 -0.84 -1.03
CA ILE A 118 -10.25 -1.84 -0.55
C ILE A 118 -11.62 -1.57 -1.18
N ARG A 119 -12.35 -2.65 -1.44
CA ARG A 119 -13.76 -2.59 -1.84
C ARG A 119 -14.62 -2.82 -0.60
N LEU A 120 -15.52 -1.89 -0.32
CA LEU A 120 -16.48 -2.00 0.77
C LEU A 120 -17.63 -2.94 0.37
N LYS A 121 -18.40 -3.39 1.36
CA LYS A 121 -19.56 -4.28 1.15
C LYS A 121 -20.66 -3.68 0.26
N ASP A 122 -20.72 -2.36 0.13
CA ASP A 122 -21.68 -1.64 -0.74
C ASP A 122 -21.14 -1.39 -2.15
N GLY A 123 -19.94 -1.88 -2.48
CA GLY A 123 -19.27 -1.69 -3.77
C GLY A 123 -18.36 -0.46 -3.85
N THR A 124 -18.42 0.47 -2.90
CA THR A 124 -17.53 1.64 -2.85
C THR A 124 -16.08 1.20 -2.77
N VAL A 125 -15.21 1.80 -3.57
CA VAL A 125 -13.76 1.57 -3.53
C VAL A 125 -13.09 2.72 -2.80
N LEU A 126 -12.26 2.39 -1.80
CA LEU A 126 -11.48 3.35 -1.03
C LEU A 126 -9.99 3.16 -1.35
N ALA A 127 -9.35 4.19 -1.89
CA ALA A 127 -7.92 4.23 -2.13
C ALA A 127 -7.20 4.94 -0.99
N PRO A 128 -6.33 4.25 -0.23
CA PRO A 128 -5.55 4.87 0.84
C PRO A 128 -4.48 5.78 0.25
N ALA A 129 -4.58 7.08 0.54
CA ALA A 129 -3.80 8.13 -0.07
C ALA A 129 -3.04 8.98 0.94
N SER A 130 -2.03 9.67 0.49
CA SER A 130 -1.28 10.64 1.29
C SER A 130 -0.51 11.63 0.43
N THR A 131 -0.22 12.80 0.99
CA THR A 131 0.69 13.80 0.41
C THR A 131 1.88 14.06 1.34
N GLU A 132 2.99 14.51 0.74
CA GLU A 132 4.24 14.83 1.44
C GLU A 132 4.73 16.26 1.14
N ILE A 133 3.83 17.16 0.74
CA ILE A 133 4.13 18.51 0.25
C ILE A 133 4.81 19.36 1.33
N ASP A 134 5.90 20.03 0.97
CA ASP A 134 6.69 20.92 1.86
C ASP A 134 7.10 20.25 3.19
N GLY A 135 7.33 18.93 3.14
CA GLY A 135 7.66 18.13 4.32
C GLY A 135 6.48 17.83 5.24
N GLU A 136 5.28 18.31 4.93
CA GLU A 136 4.05 18.02 5.64
C GLU A 136 3.45 16.69 5.17
N TRP A 137 3.35 15.73 6.07
CA TRP A 137 2.77 14.41 5.83
C TRP A 137 1.30 14.40 6.21
N ARG A 138 0.43 14.14 5.25
CA ARG A 138 -1.02 14.12 5.42
C ARG A 138 -1.62 12.86 4.80
N ALA A 139 -2.35 12.08 5.59
CA ALA A 139 -3.15 10.95 5.10
C ALA A 139 -4.57 11.40 4.77
N PHE A 140 -5.13 10.82 3.72
CA PHE A 140 -6.53 10.97 3.31
C PHE A 140 -6.98 9.71 2.55
N VAL A 141 -8.20 9.71 2.05
CA VAL A 141 -8.73 8.63 1.21
C VAL A 141 -9.31 9.24 -0.07
N ASP A 142 -9.07 8.62 -1.20
CA ASP A 142 -9.85 8.85 -2.41
C ASP A 142 -10.96 7.80 -2.51
N ILE A 143 -12.17 8.23 -2.84
CA ILE A 143 -13.38 7.42 -2.91
C ILE A 143 -13.81 7.29 -4.36
N SER A 144 -14.08 6.07 -4.80
CA SER A 144 -14.71 5.78 -6.09
C SER A 144 -16.01 5.01 -5.87
N ASN A 145 -17.08 5.45 -6.55
CA ASN A 145 -18.38 4.77 -6.58
C ASN A 145 -18.66 4.08 -7.93
N ASP A 146 -17.69 4.04 -8.81
CA ASP A 146 -17.76 3.54 -10.18
C ASP A 146 -16.59 2.61 -10.51
N ASP A 147 -16.18 1.82 -9.50
CA ASP A 147 -15.14 0.79 -9.62
C ASP A 147 -13.76 1.33 -10.08
N GLY A 148 -13.41 2.53 -9.62
CA GLY A 148 -12.10 3.12 -9.87
C GLY A 148 -12.00 3.98 -11.14
N GLU A 149 -13.13 4.30 -11.81
CA GLU A 149 -13.12 5.18 -12.99
C GLU A 149 -12.95 6.65 -12.58
N THR A 150 -13.66 7.09 -11.53
CA THR A 150 -13.54 8.46 -11.00
C THR A 150 -13.28 8.46 -9.51
N TRP A 151 -12.60 9.51 -9.03
CA TRP A 151 -12.13 9.59 -7.65
C TRP A 151 -12.49 10.92 -7.01
N THR A 152 -13.05 10.87 -5.82
CA THR A 152 -13.35 12.02 -4.97
C THR A 152 -12.46 12.01 -3.74
N ARG A 153 -11.66 13.05 -3.56
CA ARG A 153 -10.77 13.19 -2.40
C ARG A 153 -11.56 13.58 -1.15
N THR A 154 -11.26 12.91 -0.02
CA THR A 154 -11.73 13.33 1.31
C THR A 154 -10.86 14.44 1.90
N GLU A 155 -11.33 15.03 2.99
CA GLU A 155 -10.47 15.87 3.83
C GLU A 155 -9.30 15.06 4.40
N ASN A 156 -8.20 15.77 4.71
CA ASN A 156 -7.08 15.15 5.41
C ASN A 156 -7.50 14.67 6.79
N VAL A 157 -7.07 13.48 7.17
CA VAL A 157 -7.32 12.93 8.52
C VAL A 157 -6.70 13.87 9.58
N ASP A 158 -7.50 14.26 10.56
CA ASP A 158 -7.01 15.11 11.66
C ASP A 158 -5.97 14.34 12.48
N SER A 159 -4.72 14.79 12.43
CA SER A 159 -3.58 14.21 13.16
C SER A 159 -3.10 15.12 14.29
N LYS A 160 -3.92 16.07 14.73
CA LYS A 160 -3.55 17.07 15.73
C LYS A 160 -3.29 16.42 17.08
N TYR A 161 -2.05 16.50 17.54
CA TYR A 161 -1.65 16.05 18.88
C TYR A 161 -1.83 17.15 19.93
N CYS A 162 -1.46 18.39 19.60
CA CYS A 162 -1.67 19.58 20.42
C CYS A 162 -1.88 20.82 19.52
N ILE A 163 -2.04 21.99 20.10
CA ILE A 163 -2.28 23.23 19.34
C ILE A 163 -1.20 23.52 18.29
N CYS A 164 0.06 23.15 18.58
CA CYS A 164 1.22 23.46 17.74
C CYS A 164 1.81 22.28 16.98
N PHE A 165 1.28 21.05 17.16
CA PHE A 165 1.87 19.86 16.55
C PHE A 165 0.84 18.92 15.95
N LYS A 166 1.02 18.60 14.67
CA LYS A 166 0.31 17.54 13.96
C LYS A 166 1.27 16.36 13.75
N VAL A 167 0.79 15.16 13.99
CA VAL A 167 1.56 13.95 13.76
C VAL A 167 1.75 13.77 12.25
N PRO A 168 3.00 13.71 11.75
CA PRO A 168 3.27 13.40 10.36
C PRO A 168 2.90 11.94 10.08
N MET A 169 1.91 11.70 9.21
CA MET A 169 1.43 10.36 8.89
C MET A 169 1.09 10.20 7.41
N ILE A 170 1.53 9.09 6.82
CA ILE A 170 1.33 8.76 5.40
C ILE A 170 1.06 7.27 5.19
N GLN A 171 0.77 6.93 3.93
CA GLN A 171 0.67 5.56 3.43
C GLN A 171 -0.28 4.72 4.28
N PRO A 172 -1.55 5.15 4.45
CA PRO A 172 -2.52 4.37 5.20
C PRO A 172 -2.73 2.99 4.57
N THR A 173 -3.11 2.02 5.39
CA THR A 173 -3.67 0.74 4.96
C THR A 173 -5.03 0.57 5.63
N LEU A 174 -6.01 0.03 4.92
CA LEU A 174 -7.42 0.08 5.30
C LEU A 174 -8.00 -1.32 5.51
N TRP A 175 -9.04 -1.42 6.36
CA TRP A 175 -9.95 -2.56 6.40
C TRP A 175 -11.36 -2.13 6.77
N GLN A 176 -12.36 -2.94 6.39
CA GLN A 176 -13.73 -2.79 6.82
C GLN A 176 -14.10 -3.87 7.83
N SER A 177 -14.65 -3.48 8.95
CA SER A 177 -15.12 -4.37 9.98
C SER A 177 -16.48 -5.00 9.66
N ALA A 178 -16.88 -6.00 10.47
CA ALA A 178 -18.15 -6.70 10.26
C ALA A 178 -19.37 -5.78 10.41
N ASP A 179 -19.29 -4.77 11.27
CA ASP A 179 -20.32 -3.77 11.52
C ASP A 179 -20.41 -2.67 10.44
N GLY A 180 -19.51 -2.71 9.44
CA GLY A 180 -19.45 -1.74 8.34
C GLY A 180 -18.51 -0.56 8.60
N SER A 181 -18.01 -0.36 9.80
CA SER A 181 -17.01 0.68 10.07
C SER A 181 -15.72 0.42 9.28
N VAL A 182 -15.06 1.50 8.88
CA VAL A 182 -13.79 1.44 8.15
C VAL A 182 -12.68 2.01 9.00
N HIS A 183 -11.55 1.39 8.95
CA HIS A 183 -10.41 1.73 9.79
C HIS A 183 -9.14 1.91 8.97
N MET A 184 -8.21 2.73 9.44
CA MET A 184 -6.88 2.85 8.86
C MET A 184 -5.79 2.71 9.92
N LEU A 185 -4.66 2.12 9.51
CA LEU A 185 -3.38 2.25 10.19
C LEU A 185 -2.43 3.05 9.31
N THR A 186 -1.66 3.95 9.93
CA THR A 186 -0.73 4.81 9.22
C THR A 186 0.67 4.70 9.77
N ARG A 187 1.66 4.77 8.87
CA ARG A 187 3.06 5.02 9.17
C ARG A 187 3.23 6.44 9.69
N THR A 188 4.08 6.63 10.72
CA THR A 188 4.37 7.95 11.30
C THR A 188 5.86 8.15 11.57
N LYS A 189 6.25 9.40 11.82
CA LYS A 189 7.60 9.78 12.28
C LYS A 189 7.76 9.79 13.81
N VAL A 190 6.71 9.41 14.58
CA VAL A 190 6.68 9.59 16.04
C VAL A 190 6.80 8.29 16.84
N GLY A 191 7.36 7.24 16.24
CA GLY A 191 7.68 5.98 16.92
C GLY A 191 6.48 5.05 17.18
N LYS A 192 5.27 5.43 16.77
CA LYS A 192 4.03 4.63 16.90
C LYS A 192 3.25 4.62 15.58
N ILE A 193 2.61 3.50 15.27
CA ILE A 193 1.58 3.42 14.25
C ILE A 193 0.33 4.13 14.79
N TYR A 194 -0.31 4.96 13.97
CA TYR A 194 -1.54 5.65 14.32
C TYR A 194 -2.72 5.00 13.61
N ARG A 195 -3.89 5.10 14.26
CA ARG A 195 -5.18 4.60 13.77
C ARG A 195 -6.17 5.76 13.65
N SER A 196 -7.04 5.67 12.65
CA SER A 196 -8.25 6.50 12.55
C SER A 196 -9.41 5.63 12.07
N ASP A 197 -10.62 6.00 12.43
CA ASP A 197 -11.84 5.23 12.19
C ASP A 197 -12.88 6.10 11.48
N SER A 198 -13.64 5.49 10.58
CA SER A 198 -14.74 6.07 9.83
C SER A 198 -16.01 5.24 10.02
N TYR A 199 -17.17 5.91 10.18
CA TYR A 199 -18.48 5.28 10.35
C TYR A 199 -19.46 5.67 9.24
N ASP A 200 -18.94 6.22 8.14
CA ASP A 200 -19.71 6.73 6.99
C ASP A 200 -19.10 6.32 5.65
N ASN A 201 -18.58 5.07 5.58
CA ASN A 201 -17.93 4.49 4.39
C ASN A 201 -16.71 5.29 3.91
N GLY A 202 -15.87 5.75 4.84
CA GLY A 202 -14.61 6.40 4.54
C GLY A 202 -14.73 7.89 4.18
N LYS A 203 -15.91 8.50 4.25
CA LYS A 203 -16.12 9.91 3.88
C LYS A 203 -15.52 10.87 4.92
N THR A 204 -15.68 10.55 6.20
CA THR A 204 -15.06 11.31 7.30
C THR A 204 -14.33 10.39 8.26
N TRP A 205 -13.30 10.91 8.91
CA TRP A 205 -12.39 10.15 9.76
C TRP A 205 -12.27 10.82 11.14
N CYS A 206 -12.31 10.03 12.20
CA CYS A 206 -12.04 10.55 13.54
C CYS A 206 -10.60 11.07 13.63
N ARG A 207 -10.31 11.87 14.66
CA ARG A 207 -8.91 12.27 14.94
C ARG A 207 -8.06 11.02 15.14
N ALA A 208 -6.93 10.98 14.43
CA ALA A 208 -5.99 9.88 14.54
C ALA A 208 -5.39 9.78 15.95
N TYR A 209 -5.21 8.56 16.43
CA TYR A 209 -4.68 8.26 17.74
C TYR A 209 -3.60 7.18 17.70
N ALA A 210 -2.69 7.23 18.68
CA ALA A 210 -1.58 6.29 18.76
C ALA A 210 -2.05 4.87 19.15
N THR A 211 -1.56 3.86 18.44
CA THR A 211 -1.69 2.46 18.84
C THR A 211 -0.54 2.03 19.76
N LYS A 212 -0.58 0.78 20.23
CA LYS A 212 0.56 0.17 20.95
C LYS A 212 1.67 -0.28 19.98
N LEU A 213 1.40 -0.38 18.69
CA LEU A 213 2.35 -0.85 17.68
C LEU A 213 3.47 0.18 17.46
N PRO A 214 4.74 -0.25 17.40
CA PRO A 214 5.83 0.65 17.08
C PRO A 214 5.84 1.05 15.61
N SER A 215 6.38 2.22 15.29
CA SER A 215 6.65 2.69 13.94
C SER A 215 8.10 3.16 13.83
N ASN A 216 8.85 2.54 12.95
CA ASN A 216 10.22 2.92 12.61
C ASN A 216 10.29 3.91 11.44
N ASN A 217 9.15 4.49 11.06
CA ASN A 217 9.03 5.32 9.87
C ASN A 217 9.26 4.53 8.57
N SER A 218 8.72 3.32 8.47
CA SER A 218 8.70 2.50 7.25
C SER A 218 7.27 2.15 6.84
N GLY A 219 7.10 1.75 5.58
CA GLY A 219 5.80 1.28 5.07
C GLY A 219 5.29 0.07 5.84
N ILE A 220 3.98 0.02 6.02
CA ILE A 220 3.23 -1.10 6.60
C ILE A 220 2.15 -1.51 5.60
N ASP A 221 1.63 -2.72 5.70
CA ASP A 221 0.41 -3.13 5.00
C ASP A 221 -0.33 -4.22 5.76
N LEU A 222 -1.64 -4.26 5.58
CA LEU A 222 -2.51 -5.29 6.16
C LEU A 222 -3.54 -5.78 5.14
N ASP A 223 -4.11 -6.94 5.44
CA ASP A 223 -5.31 -7.43 4.80
C ASP A 223 -6.12 -8.28 5.78
N THR A 224 -7.37 -8.59 5.43
CA THR A 224 -8.29 -9.36 6.25
C THR A 224 -8.72 -10.64 5.54
N ASP A 225 -8.96 -11.69 6.31
CA ASP A 225 -9.60 -12.89 5.80
C ASP A 225 -11.13 -12.90 6.04
N ASP A 226 -11.79 -13.93 5.51
CA ASP A 226 -13.25 -14.11 5.63
C ASP A 226 -13.75 -14.32 7.08
N GLN A 227 -12.82 -14.60 8.01
CA GLN A 227 -13.13 -14.72 9.46
C GLN A 227 -12.98 -13.36 10.17
N GLY A 228 -12.58 -12.31 9.46
CA GLY A 228 -12.33 -10.98 10.03
C GLY A 228 -10.99 -10.89 10.78
N ARG A 229 -10.09 -11.86 10.62
CA ARG A 229 -8.72 -11.76 11.17
C ARG A 229 -7.94 -10.77 10.32
N ILE A 230 -7.21 -9.87 10.97
CA ILE A 230 -6.40 -8.84 10.31
C ILE A 230 -4.93 -9.26 10.37
N PHE A 231 -4.28 -9.37 9.22
CA PHE A 231 -2.86 -9.72 9.10
C PHE A 231 -2.06 -8.48 8.74
N LEU A 232 -1.23 -8.02 9.65
CA LEU A 232 -0.40 -6.81 9.51
C LEU A 232 1.09 -7.19 9.36
N ALA A 233 1.71 -6.76 8.27
CA ALA A 233 3.16 -6.84 8.08
C ALA A 233 3.81 -5.46 8.31
N TYR A 234 4.84 -5.41 9.16
CA TYR A 234 5.52 -4.18 9.55
C TYR A 234 6.88 -4.45 10.19
N ASN A 235 7.69 -3.42 10.32
CA ASN A 235 8.90 -3.50 11.13
C ASN A 235 8.56 -3.29 12.62
N ASN A 236 8.69 -4.35 13.42
CA ASN A 236 8.32 -4.33 14.84
C ASN A 236 9.41 -3.68 15.72
N ILE A 237 9.67 -2.42 15.44
CA ILE A 237 10.65 -1.59 16.15
C ILE A 237 10.24 -0.10 16.06
N GLY A 238 10.46 0.67 17.12
CA GLY A 238 10.15 2.10 17.15
C GLY A 238 11.34 3.01 16.82
N ALA A 239 12.51 2.44 16.55
CA ALA A 239 13.71 3.22 16.23
C ALA A 239 13.66 3.71 14.77
N PRO A 240 13.66 5.04 14.51
CA PRO A 240 13.59 5.58 13.16
C PRO A 240 14.75 5.09 12.28
N GLY A 241 14.43 4.74 11.02
CA GLY A 241 15.40 4.33 10.01
C GLY A 241 15.90 2.88 10.12
N ILE A 242 15.64 2.17 11.24
CA ILE A 242 15.98 0.74 11.36
C ILE A 242 14.85 -0.09 10.77
N ARG A 243 15.13 -0.79 9.65
CA ARG A 243 14.14 -1.55 8.89
C ARG A 243 14.24 -3.07 9.10
N THR A 244 14.43 -3.45 10.35
CA THR A 244 14.49 -4.83 10.84
C THR A 244 14.07 -4.87 12.32
N PRO A 245 13.44 -5.97 12.84
CA PRO A 245 12.94 -7.12 12.12
C PRO A 245 11.69 -6.80 11.28
N LEU A 246 11.46 -7.55 10.19
CA LEU A 246 10.18 -7.56 9.47
C LEU A 246 9.33 -8.71 10.00
N VAL A 247 8.10 -8.41 10.43
CA VAL A 247 7.21 -9.39 11.06
C VAL A 247 5.81 -9.39 10.44
N LEU A 248 5.11 -10.51 10.60
CA LEU A 248 3.66 -10.62 10.42
C LEU A 248 3.01 -10.78 11.78
N SER A 249 1.98 -10.01 12.04
CA SER A 249 1.13 -10.13 13.24
C SER A 249 -0.32 -10.30 12.84
N VAL A 250 -1.11 -10.94 13.70
CA VAL A 250 -2.55 -11.14 13.49
C VAL A 250 -3.34 -10.47 14.62
N SER A 251 -4.46 -9.88 14.27
CA SER A 251 -5.50 -9.41 15.19
C SER A 251 -6.77 -10.22 14.97
N THR A 252 -7.43 -10.59 16.08
CA THR A 252 -8.74 -11.27 16.12
C THR A 252 -9.78 -10.44 16.88
N ASP A 253 -9.44 -9.20 17.21
CA ASP A 253 -10.25 -8.28 18.02
C ASP A 253 -10.44 -6.92 17.31
N ASP A 254 -10.52 -6.95 15.97
CA ASP A 254 -10.74 -5.80 15.12
C ASP A 254 -9.65 -4.71 15.23
N GLY A 255 -8.40 -5.18 15.21
CA GLY A 255 -7.23 -4.29 15.22
C GLY A 255 -6.95 -3.59 16.55
N LYS A 256 -7.57 -4.03 17.66
CA LYS A 256 -7.30 -3.49 19.01
C LYS A 256 -5.96 -4.00 19.54
N THR A 257 -5.69 -5.30 19.33
CA THR A 257 -4.41 -5.92 19.68
C THR A 257 -3.87 -6.77 18.54
N PHE A 258 -2.54 -6.90 18.46
CA PHE A 258 -1.85 -7.69 17.46
C PHE A 258 -0.86 -8.65 18.10
N THR A 259 -0.96 -9.92 17.76
CA THR A 259 -0.03 -10.96 18.18
C THR A 259 0.89 -11.35 17.03
N LYS A 260 2.20 -11.25 17.25
CA LYS A 260 3.19 -11.66 16.25
C LYS A 260 3.12 -13.17 16.01
N ILE A 261 2.94 -13.56 14.74
CA ILE A 261 2.87 -14.97 14.33
C ILE A 261 4.09 -15.41 13.53
N LYS A 262 4.79 -14.49 12.85
CA LYS A 262 5.99 -14.81 12.07
C LYS A 262 6.99 -13.66 12.10
N THR A 263 8.27 -14.01 12.07
CA THR A 263 9.36 -13.09 11.71
C THR A 263 9.91 -13.57 10.38
N PHE A 264 9.88 -12.69 9.36
CA PHE A 264 10.43 -12.99 8.03
C PHE A 264 11.93 -12.86 8.07
N GLU A 265 12.40 -11.70 8.54
CA GLU A 265 13.79 -11.31 8.48
C GLU A 265 14.28 -10.70 9.79
N ARG A 266 15.57 -10.92 10.05
CA ARG A 266 16.33 -10.34 11.18
C ARG A 266 17.73 -10.02 10.69
N GLY A 267 18.42 -9.14 11.39
CA GLY A 267 19.80 -8.77 11.06
C GLY A 267 19.98 -7.27 10.97
N LEU A 268 21.09 -6.82 10.39
CA LEU A 268 21.45 -5.40 10.28
C LEU A 268 21.18 -4.81 8.88
N ALA A 269 20.29 -5.44 8.12
CA ALA A 269 19.95 -5.04 6.75
C ALA A 269 18.55 -4.40 6.66
N GLU A 270 18.19 -3.89 5.47
CA GLU A 270 16.87 -3.33 5.19
C GLU A 270 15.91 -4.40 4.68
N TYR A 271 14.84 -4.63 5.45
CA TYR A 271 13.69 -5.45 5.06
C TYR A 271 12.42 -4.63 5.30
N SER A 272 11.81 -4.12 4.25
CA SER A 272 10.83 -3.05 4.40
C SER A 272 9.76 -3.04 3.32
N TYR A 273 8.79 -2.16 3.48
CA TYR A 273 7.71 -1.92 2.52
C TYR A 273 6.97 -3.20 2.12
N PRO A 274 6.44 -3.96 3.09
CA PRO A 274 5.65 -5.14 2.79
C PRO A 274 4.35 -4.77 2.08
N ALA A 275 3.88 -5.67 1.21
CA ALA A 275 2.51 -5.72 0.73
C ALA A 275 1.89 -7.04 1.18
N VAL A 276 0.64 -7.01 1.63
CA VAL A 276 -0.09 -8.18 2.15
C VAL A 276 -1.40 -8.30 1.40
N VAL A 277 -1.70 -9.48 0.86
CA VAL A 277 -3.01 -9.81 0.28
C VAL A 277 -3.43 -11.19 0.75
N VAL A 278 -4.63 -11.29 1.30
CA VAL A 278 -5.25 -12.57 1.68
C VAL A 278 -6.18 -13.01 0.57
N LYS A 279 -5.98 -14.21 0.06
CA LYS A 279 -6.85 -14.84 -0.94
C LYS A 279 -7.22 -16.24 -0.47
N GLY A 280 -8.50 -16.44 -0.13
CA GLY A 280 -8.95 -17.68 0.48
C GLY A 280 -8.17 -18.02 1.76
N ASP A 281 -7.54 -19.18 1.81
CA ASP A 281 -6.73 -19.66 2.93
C ASP A 281 -5.23 -19.26 2.84
N THR A 282 -4.87 -18.37 1.94
CA THR A 282 -3.46 -18.05 1.64
C THR A 282 -3.19 -16.56 1.81
N ILE A 283 -2.15 -16.23 2.58
CA ILE A 283 -1.60 -14.88 2.66
C ILE A 283 -0.44 -14.79 1.67
N HIS A 284 -0.51 -13.83 0.77
CA HIS A 284 0.56 -13.47 -0.17
C HIS A 284 1.26 -12.23 0.35
N ILE A 285 2.59 -12.28 0.45
CA ILE A 285 3.37 -11.18 0.99
C ILE A 285 4.56 -10.94 0.09
N THR A 286 4.78 -9.68 -0.30
CA THR A 286 6.02 -9.22 -0.89
C THR A 286 6.66 -8.14 -0.03
N TYR A 287 7.97 -7.99 -0.11
CA TYR A 287 8.69 -6.90 0.56
C TYR A 287 10.04 -6.64 -0.09
N THR A 288 10.59 -5.47 0.16
CA THR A 288 11.95 -5.08 -0.23
C THR A 288 12.96 -5.82 0.61
N TYR A 289 13.87 -6.55 -0.04
CA TYR A 289 15.00 -7.24 0.56
C TYR A 289 16.29 -6.52 0.17
N GLU A 290 16.89 -5.80 1.10
CA GLU A 290 18.16 -5.06 0.97
C GLU A 290 18.21 -4.07 -0.22
N ARG A 291 17.06 -3.67 -0.76
CA ARG A 291 16.86 -2.90 -2.01
C ARG A 291 17.38 -3.56 -3.29
N ASP A 292 17.92 -4.77 -3.19
CA ASP A 292 18.41 -5.57 -4.32
C ASP A 292 17.31 -6.44 -4.92
N TYR A 293 16.45 -7.02 -4.07
CA TYR A 293 15.40 -7.97 -4.48
C TYR A 293 14.03 -7.59 -3.91
N ILE A 294 13.00 -8.20 -4.51
CA ILE A 294 11.67 -8.32 -3.93
C ILE A 294 11.49 -9.77 -3.48
N ALA A 295 11.34 -9.96 -2.18
CA ALA A 295 11.02 -11.26 -1.60
C ALA A 295 9.52 -11.53 -1.72
N TYR A 296 9.14 -12.81 -1.86
CA TYR A 296 7.75 -13.27 -1.92
C TYR A 296 7.52 -14.48 -1.03
N TRP A 297 6.43 -14.45 -0.27
CA TRP A 297 5.99 -15.53 0.59
C TRP A 297 4.52 -15.88 0.34
N GLN A 298 4.23 -17.18 0.40
CA GLN A 298 2.88 -17.72 0.54
C GLN A 298 2.77 -18.42 1.89
N ILE A 299 1.77 -18.06 2.68
CA ILE A 299 1.54 -18.63 4.01
C ILE A 299 0.10 -19.12 4.08
N LYS A 300 -0.07 -20.42 4.34
CA LYS A 300 -1.40 -20.98 4.58
C LYS A 300 -1.90 -20.58 5.97
N VAL A 301 -3.11 -20.09 6.01
CA VAL A 301 -3.84 -19.77 7.25
C VAL A 301 -4.68 -20.99 7.62
N LYS A 302 -4.49 -21.47 8.83
CA LYS A 302 -5.30 -22.58 9.38
C LYS A 302 -6.50 -22.05 10.12
#